data_185b85501eed6bd23b801ff7e5a95394
#
_entry.id   185b85501eed6bd23b801ff7e5a95394
#
_cell.length_a   1.000
_cell.length_b   1.000
_cell.length_c   1.000
_cell.angle_alpha   90.00
_cell.angle_beta   90.00
_cell.angle_gamma   90.00
#
_symmetry.space_group_name_H-M   'P 1'
#
loop_
_entity.id
_entity.type
_entity.pdbx_description
1 polymer ?
#
loop_
_entity_poly.entity_id
_entity_poly.type
_entity_poly.pdbx_seq_one_letter_code
_entity_poly.pdbx_strand_id
1 'polypeptide(L)'
;MKIFAQKLLVGRTFLANQTVTVEDGQITAIGGGGPADFSVWALTPGLVDLHCHGGQGFDPELNERPLPEFLTILLCHGVTDVLLTLGAEPLPTMRRALAVVQTAMQQQAAGKLPGAHILGVHLEGPFLSPERPGAMPPAALLPPTLAAYQTLVQGYESVIRQVTLAPELPGALELGAALAARGIRVQAGHTDADYETAQRAFSAGFTGLCHTFNACRPLRHRDPGVVLSLIHI
;
A
#
# COMPACT_ATOMS: atom_id res chain seq x y z
N MET A 1 -24.85 -18.36 -1.93
CA MET A 1 -24.42 -18.34 -0.51
C MET A 1 -25.13 -17.24 0.24
N LYS A 2 -25.63 -17.53 1.45
CA LYS A 2 -26.29 -16.54 2.32
C LYS A 2 -25.55 -16.46 3.66
N ILE A 3 -25.24 -15.25 4.11
CA ILE A 3 -24.56 -15.00 5.39
C ILE A 3 -25.45 -14.10 6.25
N PHE A 4 -25.93 -14.64 7.39
CA PHE A 4 -26.61 -13.84 8.39
C PHE A 4 -25.59 -13.17 9.31
N ALA A 5 -25.75 -11.86 9.53
CA ALA A 5 -24.92 -11.08 10.44
C ALA A 5 -25.80 -10.35 11.47
N GLN A 6 -25.46 -10.48 12.77
CA GLN A 6 -26.11 -9.68 13.81
C GLN A 6 -25.76 -8.19 13.62
N LYS A 7 -24.57 -7.89 13.12
CA LYS A 7 -24.10 -6.54 12.75
C LYS A 7 -23.47 -6.57 11.35
N LEU A 8 -24.04 -5.86 10.40
CA LEU A 8 -23.51 -5.70 9.05
C LEU A 8 -23.04 -4.26 8.85
N LEU A 9 -21.76 -4.07 8.51
CA LEU A 9 -21.23 -2.76 8.16
C LEU A 9 -21.55 -2.43 6.69
N VAL A 10 -22.36 -1.38 6.48
CA VAL A 10 -22.65 -0.83 5.14
C VAL A 10 -22.24 0.65 5.12
N GLY A 11 -21.23 0.97 4.36
CA GLY A 11 -20.61 2.29 4.37
C GLY A 11 -20.04 2.62 5.77
N ARG A 12 -20.69 3.54 6.48
CA ARG A 12 -20.29 3.97 7.85
C ARG A 12 -21.30 3.55 8.93
N THR A 13 -22.29 2.72 8.58
CA THR A 13 -23.40 2.37 9.47
C THR A 13 -23.46 0.87 9.68
N PHE A 14 -23.65 0.45 10.94
CA PHE A 14 -23.96 -0.92 11.25
C PHE A 14 -25.50 -1.13 11.19
N LEU A 15 -25.93 -2.04 10.31
CA LEU A 15 -27.29 -2.55 10.24
C LEU A 15 -27.42 -3.80 11.13
N ALA A 16 -28.51 -3.92 11.88
CA ALA A 16 -28.75 -5.08 12.74
C ALA A 16 -29.47 -6.19 11.98
N ASN A 17 -29.09 -7.44 12.25
CA ASN A 17 -29.80 -8.66 11.83
C ASN A 17 -30.11 -8.69 10.31
N GLN A 18 -29.06 -8.60 9.52
CA GLN A 18 -29.14 -8.63 8.05
C GLN A 18 -28.61 -9.94 7.50
N THR A 19 -29.22 -10.39 6.41
CA THR A 19 -28.69 -11.47 5.57
C THR A 19 -28.12 -10.89 4.29
N VAL A 20 -26.86 -11.24 3.98
CA VAL A 20 -26.20 -10.91 2.72
C VAL A 20 -26.26 -12.13 1.80
N THR A 21 -26.83 -11.95 0.61
CA THR A 21 -26.86 -12.98 -0.43
C THR A 21 -25.74 -12.72 -1.42
N VAL A 22 -24.94 -13.75 -1.69
CA VAL A 22 -23.83 -13.72 -2.65
C VAL A 22 -24.07 -14.78 -3.71
N GLU A 23 -24.08 -14.37 -4.98
CA GLU A 23 -24.20 -15.22 -6.17
C GLU A 23 -23.10 -14.86 -7.15
N ASP A 24 -22.39 -15.85 -7.65
CA ASP A 24 -21.27 -15.69 -8.59
C ASP A 24 -20.20 -14.65 -8.13
N GLY A 25 -19.91 -14.65 -6.82
CA GLY A 25 -18.95 -13.71 -6.24
C GLY A 25 -19.45 -12.28 -6.05
N GLN A 26 -20.74 -12.01 -6.36
CA GLN A 26 -21.35 -10.68 -6.22
C GLN A 26 -22.39 -10.67 -5.10
N ILE A 27 -22.45 -9.56 -4.36
CA ILE A 27 -23.55 -9.31 -3.42
C ILE A 27 -24.79 -8.93 -4.23
N THR A 28 -25.80 -9.82 -4.23
CA THR A 28 -27.06 -9.60 -4.98
C THR A 28 -28.17 -9.04 -4.12
N ALA A 29 -28.13 -9.25 -2.81
CA ALA A 29 -29.14 -8.71 -1.90
C ALA A 29 -28.59 -8.50 -0.48
N ILE A 30 -29.12 -7.50 0.21
CA ILE A 30 -28.96 -7.25 1.64
C ILE A 30 -30.35 -7.02 2.21
N GLY A 31 -30.71 -7.75 3.27
CA GLY A 31 -31.99 -7.60 3.98
C GLY A 31 -32.60 -8.92 4.37
N GLY A 32 -33.69 -8.86 5.13
CA GLY A 32 -34.52 -9.98 5.52
C GLY A 32 -33.85 -11.06 6.36
N GLY A 33 -34.56 -11.66 7.29
CA GLY A 33 -34.19 -12.90 7.95
C GLY A 33 -34.61 -14.10 7.12
N GLY A 34 -33.85 -15.19 7.19
CA GLY A 34 -34.18 -16.46 6.52
C GLY A 34 -33.07 -17.47 6.79
N PRO A 35 -33.20 -18.71 6.32
CA PRO A 35 -32.14 -19.69 6.44
C PRO A 35 -30.86 -19.15 5.79
N ALA A 36 -29.74 -19.22 6.51
CA ALA A 36 -28.44 -18.78 6.06
C ALA A 36 -27.44 -19.93 6.12
N ASP A 37 -26.50 -19.94 5.19
CA ASP A 37 -25.43 -20.95 5.14
C ASP A 37 -24.44 -20.71 6.27
N PHE A 38 -24.25 -19.44 6.65
CA PHE A 38 -23.37 -19.00 7.75
C PHE A 38 -24.05 -17.97 8.63
N SER A 39 -23.74 -18.01 9.93
CA SER A 39 -24.18 -16.99 10.89
C SER A 39 -22.98 -16.44 11.62
N VAL A 40 -22.83 -15.11 11.60
CA VAL A 40 -21.69 -14.40 12.20
C VAL A 40 -22.19 -13.26 13.10
N TRP A 41 -21.40 -12.90 14.09
CA TRP A 41 -21.69 -11.76 14.95
C TRP A 41 -21.57 -10.44 14.18
N ALA A 42 -20.48 -10.27 13.41
CA ALA A 42 -20.29 -9.11 12.56
C ALA A 42 -19.81 -9.52 11.17
N LEU A 43 -20.28 -8.80 10.15
CA LEU A 43 -19.81 -8.89 8.78
C LEU A 43 -19.43 -7.49 8.31
N THR A 44 -18.21 -7.36 7.81
CA THR A 44 -17.65 -6.13 7.27
C THR A 44 -17.02 -6.41 5.91
N PRO A 45 -16.75 -5.40 5.08
CA PRO A 45 -15.80 -5.55 3.98
C PRO A 45 -14.46 -6.07 4.49
N GLY A 46 -13.71 -6.76 3.67
CA GLY A 46 -12.36 -7.19 3.99
C GLY A 46 -11.44 -5.98 4.23
N LEU A 47 -10.40 -6.19 5.02
CA LEU A 47 -9.39 -5.17 5.26
C LEU A 47 -8.47 -5.06 4.04
N VAL A 48 -8.05 -3.83 3.75
CA VAL A 48 -7.07 -3.53 2.70
C VAL A 48 -5.79 -3.04 3.36
N ASP A 49 -4.70 -3.77 3.21
CA ASP A 49 -3.39 -3.37 3.71
C ASP A 49 -2.60 -2.68 2.61
N LEU A 50 -2.32 -1.39 2.77
CA LEU A 50 -1.65 -0.56 1.77
C LEU A 50 -0.14 -0.41 2.02
N HIS A 51 0.37 -0.97 3.13
CA HIS A 51 1.79 -0.88 3.49
C HIS A 51 2.21 -2.13 4.26
N CYS A 52 2.71 -3.14 3.55
CA CYS A 52 3.04 -4.43 4.13
C CYS A 52 4.37 -4.96 3.58
N HIS A 53 5.42 -4.96 4.41
CA HIS A 53 6.73 -5.54 4.09
C HIS A 53 6.79 -7.06 4.29
N GLY A 54 5.66 -7.69 4.52
CA GLY A 54 5.59 -9.10 4.82
C GLY A 54 5.28 -9.38 6.29
N GLY A 55 5.59 -10.58 6.74
CA GLY A 55 5.32 -11.03 8.09
C GLY A 55 5.36 -12.55 8.21
N GLN A 56 5.37 -13.07 9.44
CA GLN A 56 5.40 -14.52 9.70
C GLN A 56 6.55 -15.25 8.97
N GLY A 57 7.67 -14.56 8.75
CA GLY A 57 8.83 -15.09 8.04
C GLY A 57 8.76 -14.99 6.51
N PHE A 58 7.75 -14.33 5.95
CA PHE A 58 7.75 -13.90 4.55
C PHE A 58 8.29 -12.47 4.46
N ASP A 59 9.14 -12.22 3.49
CA ASP A 59 9.70 -10.93 3.13
C ASP A 59 9.78 -10.87 1.60
N PRO A 60 9.19 -9.88 0.93
CA PRO A 60 9.15 -9.81 -0.52
C PRO A 60 10.54 -9.64 -1.17
N GLU A 61 11.49 -9.04 -0.47
CA GLU A 61 12.86 -8.86 -0.96
C GLU A 61 13.74 -10.10 -0.72
N LEU A 62 13.58 -10.77 0.41
CA LEU A 62 14.39 -11.92 0.80
C LEU A 62 13.81 -13.24 0.27
N ASN A 63 12.50 -13.33 0.13
CA ASN A 63 11.78 -14.48 -0.40
C ASN A 63 12.06 -15.79 0.38
N GLU A 64 12.21 -15.69 1.71
CA GLU A 64 12.56 -16.83 2.58
C GLU A 64 11.39 -17.80 2.80
N ARG A 65 10.15 -17.32 2.68
CA ARG A 65 8.93 -18.15 2.71
C ARG A 65 8.11 -17.98 1.45
N PRO A 66 7.32 -19.02 1.07
CA PRO A 66 6.45 -18.91 -0.08
C PRO A 66 5.38 -17.84 0.08
N LEU A 67 5.29 -16.94 -0.88
CA LEU A 67 4.24 -15.91 -0.95
C LEU A 67 2.80 -16.47 -0.80
N PRO A 68 2.44 -17.67 -1.37
CA PRO A 68 1.09 -18.24 -1.20
C PRO A 68 0.69 -18.47 0.26
N GLU A 69 1.63 -18.89 1.11
CA GLU A 69 1.38 -19.09 2.53
C GLU A 69 1.08 -17.76 3.23
N PHE A 70 1.86 -16.73 2.92
CA PHE A 70 1.66 -15.39 3.47
C PHE A 70 0.29 -14.82 3.06
N LEU A 71 -0.10 -14.94 1.79
CA LEU A 71 -1.41 -14.49 1.33
C LEU A 71 -2.58 -15.21 2.03
N THR A 72 -2.39 -16.48 2.37
CA THR A 72 -3.37 -17.23 3.16
C THR A 72 -3.43 -16.75 4.61
N ILE A 73 -2.28 -16.43 5.21
CA ILE A 73 -2.21 -15.86 6.57
C ILE A 73 -2.95 -14.51 6.62
N LEU A 74 -2.77 -13.65 5.62
CA LEU A 74 -3.48 -12.38 5.53
C LEU A 74 -5.00 -12.56 5.56
N LEU A 75 -5.54 -13.53 4.80
CA LEU A 75 -6.97 -13.86 4.84
C LEU A 75 -7.43 -14.32 6.23
N CYS A 76 -6.63 -15.12 6.94
CA CYS A 76 -6.95 -15.57 8.31
C CYS A 76 -7.06 -14.39 9.29
N HIS A 77 -6.43 -13.26 8.97
CA HIS A 77 -6.51 -12.01 9.75
C HIS A 77 -7.53 -11.00 9.17
N GLY A 78 -8.32 -11.39 8.16
CA GLY A 78 -9.35 -10.55 7.56
C GLY A 78 -8.84 -9.57 6.51
N VAL A 79 -7.56 -9.63 6.13
CA VAL A 79 -7.00 -8.83 5.04
C VAL A 79 -7.28 -9.54 3.72
N THR A 80 -8.14 -8.94 2.90
CA THR A 80 -8.53 -9.49 1.59
C THR A 80 -7.68 -8.98 0.45
N ASP A 81 -7.10 -7.79 0.62
CA ASP A 81 -6.33 -7.08 -0.40
C ASP A 81 -5.06 -6.48 0.20
N VAL A 82 -3.95 -6.55 -0.52
CA VAL A 82 -2.65 -6.07 -0.04
C VAL A 82 -1.85 -5.37 -1.13
N LEU A 83 -1.19 -4.25 -0.77
CA LEU A 83 -0.04 -3.71 -1.49
C LEU A 83 1.24 -4.25 -0.84
N LEU A 84 1.96 -5.12 -1.55
CA LEU A 84 3.26 -5.57 -1.08
C LEU A 84 4.25 -4.40 -1.15
N THR A 85 4.88 -4.09 -0.03
CA THR A 85 5.78 -2.95 0.08
C THR A 85 7.22 -3.41 -0.04
N LEU A 86 7.95 -2.81 -0.98
CA LEU A 86 9.38 -3.00 -1.16
C LEU A 86 10.12 -1.81 -0.56
N GLY A 87 11.05 -2.09 0.34
CA GLY A 87 11.97 -1.12 0.92
C GLY A 87 13.07 -0.70 -0.06
N ALA A 88 13.93 0.22 0.38
CA ALA A 88 15.11 0.59 -0.39
C ALA A 88 16.17 -0.51 -0.24
N GLU A 89 16.38 -1.26 -1.29
CA GLU A 89 17.38 -2.33 -1.41
C GLU A 89 18.23 -2.14 -2.68
N PRO A 90 19.36 -2.84 -2.83
CA PRO A 90 20.10 -2.82 -4.09
C PRO A 90 19.20 -3.13 -5.30
N LEU A 91 19.39 -2.39 -6.38
CA LEU A 91 18.56 -2.46 -7.58
C LEU A 91 18.26 -3.90 -8.07
N PRO A 92 19.23 -4.84 -8.11
CA PRO A 92 18.94 -6.22 -8.51
C PRO A 92 17.97 -6.93 -7.56
N THR A 93 18.03 -6.63 -6.26
CA THR A 93 17.12 -7.21 -5.24
C THR A 93 15.69 -6.70 -5.43
N MET A 94 15.50 -5.38 -5.53
CA MET A 94 14.19 -4.80 -5.80
C MET A 94 13.58 -5.34 -7.09
N ARG A 95 14.37 -5.45 -8.16
CA ARG A 95 13.88 -5.98 -9.44
C ARG A 95 13.49 -7.45 -9.37
N ARG A 96 14.20 -8.28 -8.59
CA ARG A 96 13.78 -9.68 -8.32
C ARG A 96 12.44 -9.72 -7.59
N ALA A 97 12.26 -8.90 -6.56
CA ALA A 97 11.01 -8.80 -5.84
C ALA A 97 9.84 -8.36 -6.75
N LEU A 98 10.06 -7.36 -7.62
CA LEU A 98 9.07 -6.94 -8.62
C LEU A 98 8.67 -8.09 -9.56
N ALA A 99 9.62 -8.92 -10.00
CA ALA A 99 9.35 -10.09 -10.86
C ALA A 99 8.49 -11.14 -10.13
N VAL A 100 8.78 -11.40 -8.85
CA VAL A 100 8.00 -12.33 -8.02
C VAL A 100 6.56 -11.84 -7.87
N VAL A 101 6.36 -10.56 -7.53
CA VAL A 101 5.03 -9.97 -7.38
C VAL A 101 4.26 -9.99 -8.70
N GLN A 102 4.88 -9.60 -9.81
CA GLN A 102 4.23 -9.64 -11.13
C GLN A 102 3.77 -11.05 -11.49
N THR A 103 4.63 -12.06 -11.26
CA THR A 103 4.28 -13.45 -11.51
C THR A 103 3.10 -13.90 -10.64
N ALA A 104 3.10 -13.54 -9.35
CA ALA A 104 2.01 -13.86 -8.44
C ALA A 104 0.68 -13.22 -8.87
N MET A 105 0.69 -11.95 -9.26
CA MET A 105 -0.50 -11.26 -9.78
C MET A 105 -1.04 -11.95 -11.04
N GLN A 106 -0.17 -12.39 -11.95
CA GLN A 106 -0.58 -13.16 -13.15
C GLN A 106 -1.20 -14.51 -12.76
N GLN A 107 -0.65 -15.19 -11.76
CA GLN A 107 -1.19 -16.46 -11.25
C GLN A 107 -2.57 -16.25 -10.59
N GLN A 108 -2.76 -15.15 -9.83
CA GLN A 108 -4.06 -14.79 -9.28
C GLN A 108 -5.09 -14.51 -10.37
N ALA A 109 -4.73 -13.72 -11.38
CA ALA A 109 -5.59 -13.44 -12.52
C ALA A 109 -6.00 -14.70 -13.30
N ALA A 110 -5.15 -15.73 -13.30
CA ALA A 110 -5.42 -17.03 -13.89
C ALA A 110 -6.17 -18.01 -12.94
N GLY A 111 -6.53 -17.58 -11.72
CA GLY A 111 -7.18 -18.43 -10.70
C GLY A 111 -6.29 -19.53 -10.12
N LYS A 112 -4.96 -19.42 -10.27
CA LYS A 112 -4.00 -20.44 -9.86
C LYS A 112 -3.32 -20.15 -8.51
N LEU A 113 -3.49 -18.96 -7.96
CA LEU A 113 -2.91 -18.56 -6.68
C LEU A 113 -4.02 -18.04 -5.76
N PRO A 114 -4.45 -18.83 -4.77
CA PRO A 114 -5.41 -18.40 -3.76
C PRO A 114 -4.75 -17.47 -2.72
N GLY A 115 -5.56 -16.86 -1.87
CA GLY A 115 -5.12 -16.00 -0.78
C GLY A 115 -5.61 -14.57 -0.94
N ALA A 116 -5.10 -13.65 -0.11
CA ALA A 116 -5.38 -12.23 -0.25
C ALA A 116 -4.97 -11.74 -1.64
N HIS A 117 -5.79 -10.87 -2.22
CA HIS A 117 -5.55 -10.33 -3.55
C HIS A 117 -4.39 -9.31 -3.51
N ILE A 118 -3.44 -9.46 -4.42
CA ILE A 118 -2.32 -8.53 -4.56
C ILE A 118 -2.75 -7.38 -5.46
N LEU A 119 -2.94 -6.20 -4.87
CA LEU A 119 -3.30 -4.98 -5.60
C LEU A 119 -2.14 -4.47 -6.48
N GLY A 120 -0.92 -4.77 -6.09
CA GLY A 120 0.31 -4.35 -6.73
C GLY A 120 1.43 -4.10 -5.72
N VAL A 121 2.35 -3.21 -6.08
CA VAL A 121 3.52 -2.86 -5.29
C VAL A 121 3.46 -1.41 -4.81
N HIS A 122 3.80 -1.21 -3.55
CA HIS A 122 4.21 0.05 -2.98
C HIS A 122 5.75 0.08 -2.94
N LEU A 123 6.38 1.02 -3.62
CA LEU A 123 7.81 1.29 -3.49
C LEU A 123 8.01 2.29 -2.34
N GLU A 124 8.49 1.82 -1.19
CA GLU A 124 8.92 2.68 -0.10
C GLU A 124 10.40 3.03 -0.28
N GLY A 125 10.64 3.96 -1.17
CA GLY A 125 11.96 4.29 -1.70
C GLY A 125 12.21 3.69 -3.09
N PRO A 126 13.47 3.77 -3.55
CA PRO A 126 14.71 4.21 -2.89
C PRO A 126 14.94 5.74 -2.82
N PHE A 127 13.96 6.55 -3.14
CA PHE A 127 14.04 8.00 -3.30
C PHE A 127 13.77 8.74 -1.97
N LEU A 128 14.49 8.35 -0.92
CA LEU A 128 14.26 8.76 0.47
C LEU A 128 15.38 9.67 0.95
N SER A 129 15.08 10.47 1.98
CA SER A 129 16.05 11.37 2.59
C SER A 129 17.13 10.61 3.36
N PRO A 130 18.42 10.88 3.08
CA PRO A 130 19.50 10.32 3.89
C PRO A 130 19.49 10.81 5.34
N GLU A 131 18.79 11.94 5.63
CA GLU A 131 18.59 12.45 7.00
C GLU A 131 17.53 11.67 7.76
N ARG A 132 16.64 10.94 7.05
CA ARG A 132 15.52 10.19 7.61
C ARG A 132 15.41 8.77 7.04
N PRO A 133 16.51 8.01 6.96
CA PRO A 133 16.52 6.71 6.28
C PRO A 133 15.66 5.66 7.02
N GLY A 134 15.38 5.85 8.32
CA GLY A 134 14.72 4.84 9.12
C GLY A 134 15.52 3.53 9.11
N ALA A 135 14.87 2.43 8.75
CA ALA A 135 15.51 1.12 8.62
C ALA A 135 16.19 0.90 7.25
N MET A 136 16.04 1.84 6.31
CA MET A 136 16.58 1.67 4.95
C MET A 136 18.09 1.87 4.93
N PRO A 137 18.85 0.99 4.25
CA PRO A 137 20.29 1.14 4.14
C PRO A 137 20.65 2.37 3.29
N PRO A 138 21.44 3.33 3.81
CA PRO A 138 21.76 4.56 3.08
C PRO A 138 22.42 4.31 1.70
N ALA A 139 23.14 3.21 1.55
CA ALA A 139 23.79 2.83 0.28
C ALA A 139 22.80 2.41 -0.82
N ALA A 140 21.54 2.11 -0.47
CA ALA A 140 20.49 1.77 -1.43
C ALA A 140 19.68 2.98 -1.88
N LEU A 141 19.87 4.15 -1.25
CA LEU A 141 19.12 5.36 -1.60
C LEU A 141 19.59 5.91 -2.95
N LEU A 142 18.62 6.36 -3.75
CA LEU A 142 18.85 6.91 -5.08
C LEU A 142 18.27 8.33 -5.19
N PRO A 143 18.85 9.17 -6.05
CA PRO A 143 18.26 10.47 -6.36
C PRO A 143 16.90 10.29 -7.07
N PRO A 144 15.87 11.08 -6.71
CA PRO A 144 14.52 10.97 -7.26
C PRO A 144 14.44 11.54 -8.68
N THR A 145 14.99 10.81 -9.63
CA THR A 145 14.94 11.17 -11.05
C THR A 145 14.05 10.21 -11.82
N LEU A 146 13.42 10.70 -12.90
CA LEU A 146 12.60 9.85 -13.77
C LEU A 146 13.44 8.70 -14.37
N ALA A 147 14.70 8.94 -14.69
CA ALA A 147 15.60 7.93 -15.23
C ALA A 147 15.89 6.82 -14.22
N ALA A 148 16.17 7.16 -12.95
CA ALA A 148 16.40 6.17 -11.89
C ALA A 148 15.12 5.34 -11.64
N TYR A 149 13.96 6.00 -11.58
CA TYR A 149 12.67 5.31 -11.47
C TYR A 149 12.43 4.35 -12.64
N GLN A 150 12.60 4.81 -13.89
CA GLN A 150 12.42 3.99 -15.08
C GLN A 150 13.35 2.77 -15.08
N THR A 151 14.62 2.95 -14.70
CA THR A 151 15.59 1.85 -14.58
C THR A 151 15.12 0.80 -13.56
N LEU A 152 14.59 1.24 -12.43
CA LEU A 152 14.08 0.33 -11.40
C LEU A 152 12.88 -0.48 -11.90
N VAL A 153 11.90 0.17 -12.49
CA VAL A 153 10.60 -0.46 -12.82
C VAL A 153 10.50 -1.01 -14.23
N GLN A 154 11.52 -0.88 -15.07
CA GLN A 154 11.50 -1.33 -16.46
C GLN A 154 11.01 -2.78 -16.61
N GLY A 155 9.87 -2.95 -17.29
CA GLY A 155 9.18 -4.23 -17.47
C GLY A 155 8.21 -4.61 -16.34
N TYR A 156 8.13 -3.79 -15.29
CA TYR A 156 7.26 -3.99 -14.11
C TYR A 156 6.35 -2.80 -13.84
N GLU A 157 6.22 -1.85 -14.77
CA GLU A 157 5.47 -0.60 -14.61
C GLU A 157 4.01 -0.86 -14.23
N SER A 158 3.45 -1.93 -14.76
CA SER A 158 2.04 -2.29 -14.57
C SER A 158 1.70 -2.75 -13.15
N VAL A 159 2.68 -3.14 -12.35
CA VAL A 159 2.43 -3.57 -10.96
C VAL A 159 2.60 -2.45 -9.94
N ILE A 160 3.21 -1.32 -10.30
CA ILE A 160 3.42 -0.20 -9.37
C ILE A 160 2.11 0.54 -9.14
N ARG A 161 1.72 0.70 -7.88
CA ARG A 161 0.50 1.41 -7.46
C ARG A 161 0.78 2.61 -6.59
N GLN A 162 1.84 2.54 -5.80
CA GLN A 162 2.20 3.58 -4.84
C GLN A 162 3.71 3.74 -4.77
N VAL A 163 4.16 4.98 -4.57
CA VAL A 163 5.58 5.31 -4.36
C VAL A 163 5.69 6.32 -3.23
N THR A 164 6.60 6.07 -2.30
CA THR A 164 6.98 7.03 -1.26
C THR A 164 8.28 7.74 -1.66
N LEU A 165 8.26 9.07 -1.57
CA LEU A 165 9.37 9.96 -1.91
C LEU A 165 9.62 10.94 -0.77
N ALA A 166 10.87 11.40 -0.63
CA ALA A 166 11.23 12.55 0.21
C ALA A 166 11.15 13.83 -0.63
N PRO A 167 10.12 14.67 -0.45
CA PRO A 167 9.82 15.78 -1.36
C PRO A 167 10.84 16.93 -1.35
N GLU A 168 11.68 17.03 -0.31
CA GLU A 168 12.77 18.01 -0.23
C GLU A 168 13.96 17.69 -1.14
N LEU A 169 14.06 16.45 -1.64
CA LEU A 169 15.17 16.06 -2.49
C LEU A 169 15.05 16.69 -3.89
N PRO A 170 16.18 17.12 -4.49
CA PRO A 170 16.18 17.65 -5.84
C PRO A 170 15.57 16.67 -6.86
N GLY A 171 14.55 17.09 -7.60
CA GLY A 171 13.84 16.28 -8.60
C GLY A 171 12.64 15.50 -8.04
N ALA A 172 12.42 15.49 -6.71
CA ALA A 172 11.34 14.70 -6.11
C ALA A 172 9.93 15.22 -6.49
N LEU A 173 9.75 16.53 -6.53
CA LEU A 173 8.47 17.12 -6.93
C LEU A 173 8.13 16.82 -8.38
N GLU A 174 9.11 16.92 -9.27
CA GLU A 174 8.97 16.61 -10.70
C GLU A 174 8.68 15.12 -10.92
N LEU A 175 9.40 14.23 -10.22
CA LEU A 175 9.12 12.80 -10.26
C LEU A 175 7.73 12.50 -9.71
N GLY A 176 7.38 13.08 -8.56
CA GLY A 176 6.06 12.91 -7.94
C GLY A 176 4.91 13.30 -8.88
N ALA A 177 5.01 14.48 -9.51
CA ALA A 177 4.03 14.95 -10.49
C ALA A 177 3.93 14.00 -11.71
N ALA A 178 5.06 13.51 -12.21
CA ALA A 178 5.08 12.58 -13.33
C ALA A 178 4.47 11.20 -12.98
N LEU A 179 4.61 10.74 -11.76
CA LEU A 179 4.00 9.51 -11.26
C LEU A 179 2.49 9.70 -11.04
N ALA A 180 2.09 10.79 -10.40
CA ALA A 180 0.68 11.13 -10.18
C ALA A 180 -0.09 11.24 -11.50
N ALA A 181 0.50 11.87 -12.53
CA ALA A 181 -0.09 11.94 -13.86
C ALA A 181 -0.30 10.58 -14.54
N ARG A 182 0.41 9.54 -14.08
CA ARG A 182 0.24 8.14 -14.52
C ARG A 182 -0.73 7.34 -13.67
N GLY A 183 -1.39 7.98 -12.69
CA GLY A 183 -2.32 7.33 -11.77
C GLY A 183 -1.64 6.54 -10.64
N ILE A 184 -0.33 6.71 -10.43
CA ILE A 184 0.39 6.13 -9.31
C ILE A 184 0.20 7.04 -8.09
N ARG A 185 -0.18 6.48 -6.95
CA ARG A 185 -0.27 7.24 -5.69
C ARG A 185 1.12 7.61 -5.21
N VAL A 186 1.29 8.88 -4.88
CA VAL A 186 2.57 9.39 -4.37
C VAL A 186 2.38 9.84 -2.94
N GLN A 187 3.23 9.36 -2.05
CA GLN A 187 3.25 9.73 -0.65
C GLN A 187 4.57 10.42 -0.30
N ALA A 188 4.54 11.39 0.61
CA ALA A 188 5.73 11.89 1.26
C ALA A 188 6.07 10.97 2.45
N GLY A 189 7.34 10.64 2.62
CA GLY A 189 7.81 9.81 3.73
C GLY A 189 9.32 9.68 3.72
N HIS A 190 9.88 9.22 4.83
CA HIS A 190 11.32 9.22 5.04
C HIS A 190 11.94 10.57 4.64
N THR A 191 11.41 11.63 5.25
CA THR A 191 11.61 13.00 4.76
C THR A 191 11.97 13.96 5.90
N ASP A 192 12.90 14.86 5.64
CA ASP A 192 13.18 16.00 6.49
C ASP A 192 12.51 17.29 5.97
N ALA A 193 11.52 17.18 5.12
CA ALA A 193 10.80 18.32 4.57
C ALA A 193 10.14 19.17 5.67
N ASP A 194 10.19 20.48 5.48
CA ASP A 194 9.42 21.44 6.25
C ASP A 194 7.96 21.49 5.75
N TYR A 195 7.16 22.30 6.42
CA TYR A 195 5.75 22.48 6.11
C TYR A 195 5.51 23.03 4.70
N GLU A 196 6.29 24.04 4.28
CA GLU A 196 6.16 24.67 2.96
C GLU A 196 6.52 23.71 1.83
N THR A 197 7.56 22.90 2.03
CA THR A 197 7.94 21.86 1.08
C THR A 197 6.86 20.79 0.96
N ALA A 198 6.26 20.39 2.07
CA ALA A 198 5.14 19.44 2.07
C ALA A 198 3.91 20.01 1.33
N GLN A 199 3.56 21.29 1.52
CA GLN A 199 2.47 21.91 0.78
C GLN A 199 2.74 21.93 -0.74
N ARG A 200 3.99 22.21 -1.15
CA ARG A 200 4.37 22.11 -2.57
C ARG A 200 4.24 20.69 -3.11
N ALA A 201 4.60 19.68 -2.29
CA ALA A 201 4.44 18.28 -2.67
C ALA A 201 2.97 17.93 -2.93
N PHE A 202 2.05 18.32 -2.03
CA PHE A 202 0.62 18.09 -2.25
C PHE A 202 0.10 18.81 -3.50
N SER A 203 0.56 20.05 -3.74
CA SER A 203 0.24 20.77 -4.96
C SER A 203 0.80 20.09 -6.23
N ALA A 204 1.88 19.33 -6.10
CA ALA A 204 2.49 18.54 -7.18
C ALA A 204 1.87 17.15 -7.36
N GLY A 205 0.82 16.79 -6.58
CA GLY A 205 0.10 15.55 -6.76
C GLY A 205 0.42 14.46 -5.72
N PHE A 206 1.17 14.76 -4.66
CA PHE A 206 1.26 13.86 -3.53
C PHE A 206 -0.09 13.81 -2.81
N THR A 207 -0.47 12.64 -2.32
CA THR A 207 -1.83 12.39 -1.77
C THR A 207 -1.82 11.83 -0.36
N GLY A 208 -0.67 11.75 0.30
CA GLY A 208 -0.58 11.20 1.65
C GLY A 208 0.82 11.28 2.24
N LEU A 209 0.92 10.84 3.50
CA LEU A 209 2.17 10.56 4.16
C LEU A 209 2.33 9.06 4.42
N CYS A 210 3.54 8.56 4.25
CA CYS A 210 3.93 7.24 4.69
C CYS A 210 4.19 7.28 6.20
N HIS A 211 3.65 6.32 6.96
CA HIS A 211 3.80 6.13 8.41
C HIS A 211 4.05 7.42 9.20
N THR A 212 3.09 8.34 9.13
CA THR A 212 3.09 9.65 9.79
C THR A 212 3.75 9.60 11.18
N PHE A 213 4.60 10.57 11.47
CA PHE A 213 5.52 10.73 12.60
C PHE A 213 6.84 9.96 12.51
N ASN A 214 6.85 8.71 12.00
CA ASN A 214 8.07 7.91 11.92
C ASN A 214 8.90 8.31 10.69
N ALA A 215 10.23 8.34 10.85
CA ALA A 215 11.16 8.77 9.80
C ALA A 215 10.74 10.07 9.09
N CYS A 216 10.13 10.99 9.81
CA CYS A 216 9.75 12.31 9.36
C CYS A 216 10.42 13.38 10.21
N ARG A 217 10.48 14.62 9.69
CA ARG A 217 10.86 15.77 10.50
C ARG A 217 9.92 15.90 11.70
N PRO A 218 10.42 16.06 12.92
CA PRO A 218 9.58 16.10 14.12
C PRO A 218 8.61 17.25 14.12
N LEU A 219 7.36 17.00 14.53
CA LEU A 219 6.37 18.05 14.76
C LEU A 219 6.77 18.90 15.99
N ARG A 220 7.09 20.15 15.76
CA ARG A 220 7.41 21.13 16.81
C ARG A 220 6.53 22.38 16.64
N HIS A 221 6.27 23.11 17.72
CA HIS A 221 5.37 24.28 17.70
C HIS A 221 5.83 25.43 16.78
N ARG A 222 7.12 25.55 16.47
CA ARG A 222 7.68 26.55 15.54
C ARG A 222 8.20 25.94 14.23
N ASP A 223 8.27 24.63 14.15
CA ASP A 223 8.75 23.88 13.00
C ASP A 223 7.89 22.59 12.90
N PRO A 224 6.70 22.70 12.32
CA PRO A 224 5.73 21.60 12.36
C PRO A 224 6.05 20.45 11.39
N GLY A 225 7.01 20.61 10.50
CA GLY A 225 7.38 19.61 9.51
C GLY A 225 6.20 19.19 8.62
N VAL A 226 6.31 18.02 8.06
CA VAL A 226 5.28 17.46 7.15
C VAL A 226 3.98 17.10 7.86
N VAL A 227 4.00 16.87 9.17
CA VAL A 227 2.82 16.34 9.89
C VAL A 227 1.66 17.33 9.88
N LEU A 228 1.93 18.62 10.12
CA LEU A 228 0.88 19.66 10.09
C LEU A 228 0.27 19.81 8.69
N SER A 229 1.03 19.54 7.64
CA SER A 229 0.55 19.70 6.26
C SER A 229 -0.59 18.75 5.89
N LEU A 230 -0.80 17.66 6.66
CA LEU A 230 -1.93 16.73 6.47
C LEU A 230 -3.31 17.38 6.58
N ILE A 231 -3.43 18.55 7.21
CA ILE A 231 -4.71 19.26 7.26
C ILE A 231 -5.17 19.76 5.88
N HIS A 232 -4.31 19.71 4.87
CA HIS A 232 -4.59 20.18 3.50
C HIS A 232 -4.95 19.08 2.51
N ILE A 233 -5.01 17.81 2.93
CA ILE A 233 -5.37 16.64 2.09
C ILE A 233 -6.51 15.82 2.68
#